data_3ad05f7ed219968f35b2ea63e68100e9
#
_entry.id   3ad05f7ed219968f35b2ea63e68100e9
#
_cell.length_a   1.000
_cell.length_b   1.000
_cell.length_c   1.000
_cell.angle_alpha   90.00
_cell.angle_beta   90.00
_cell.angle_gamma   90.00
#
_symmetry.space_group_name_H-M   'P 1'
#
loop_
_entity.id
_entity.type
_entity.pdbx_description
1 polymer ?
#
loop_
_entity_poly.entity_id
_entity_poly.type
_entity_poly.pdbx_seq_one_letter_code
_entity_poly.pdbx_strand_id
1 'polypeptide(L)'
;MTKRILLLSTALFFLVSFKTIIKTLEVSKYIKVNPDGTIKYMPDDKGNTIPDFSHVGYHQGNQAIPTVAVVKTVNANEGADSQELLQNAINEVAQLPVNKDGFRGAILLKKGIYKIAGTLHINKSGIVLRGEGENATKLVATGKGQRSLIVFSGEGALKEIKGTRTQVKDQFVPVGTFSLTLTNASNFKAGDNIVVYRPGTDQWIKDLKMDQIEAREGTKQWQAKEYNLEFERRVVKIEGNKITLDNPMVIEMEQKYGGAEVYKASFDGRINEVGIENMYLESEYANDTDEDHGWIAVEFNKVENGWARNITTKYFGYAAVSIKPSSKQITVKDSKCLDAKSVITGGRRYSFNNDGQLNLFMNLESTDARHDYVTGARTLGPNVFYQCKALRTHADIGPHHRWAVGTLYDNIQTDGEINVQDRGNWGSGHGWAGVTQVLWNCKVKRASVQSPWANGQNYSFGTQGVKYEGRFKGRPDGVWENHNQAGINPNSLYLAQLQARKKK
;
A
#
# COMPACT_ATOMS: atom_id res chain seq x y z
N MET A 1 -16.80 89.29 10.82
CA MET A 1 -15.46 88.66 10.88
C MET A 1 -15.54 87.46 11.74
N THR A 2 -15.75 86.28 11.14
CA THR A 2 -15.92 85.05 11.84
C THR A 2 -14.74 84.11 11.48
N LYS A 3 -13.87 83.90 12.46
CA LYS A 3 -12.71 82.98 12.33
C LYS A 3 -13.18 81.52 12.42
N ARG A 4 -12.98 80.75 11.35
CA ARG A 4 -13.12 79.29 11.37
C ARG A 4 -11.82 78.66 11.90
N ILE A 5 -11.93 77.90 12.97
CA ILE A 5 -10.84 77.05 13.53
C ILE A 5 -10.94 75.72 12.84
N LEU A 6 -9.84 75.32 12.13
CA LEU A 6 -9.68 74.00 11.46
C LEU A 6 -9.04 73.04 12.46
N LEU A 7 -9.80 72.07 12.95
CA LEU A 7 -9.24 70.96 13.75
C LEU A 7 -8.69 69.87 12.83
N LEU A 8 -7.37 69.69 12.81
CA LEU A 8 -6.69 68.53 12.23
C LEU A 8 -6.74 67.37 13.24
N SER A 9 -7.50 66.33 12.94
CA SER A 9 -7.44 65.03 13.66
C SER A 9 -6.38 64.15 13.01
N THR A 10 -5.25 63.97 13.68
CA THR A 10 -4.21 63.00 13.34
C THR A 10 -4.67 61.61 13.80
N ALA A 11 -5.12 60.77 12.87
CA ALA A 11 -5.38 59.34 13.10
C ALA A 11 -4.05 58.58 13.11
N LEU A 12 -3.64 58.12 14.27
CA LEU A 12 -2.47 57.28 14.46
C LEU A 12 -2.87 55.82 14.10
N PHE A 13 -2.48 55.35 12.93
CA PHE A 13 -2.62 53.93 12.54
C PHE A 13 -1.55 53.13 13.27
N PHE A 14 -1.93 52.35 14.25
CA PHE A 14 -1.10 51.28 14.81
C PHE A 14 -1.10 50.11 13.84
N LEU A 15 -0.02 49.97 13.05
CA LEU A 15 0.29 48.76 12.26
C LEU A 15 0.72 47.67 13.26
N VAL A 16 -0.22 46.82 13.69
CA VAL A 16 0.09 45.57 14.39
C VAL A 16 0.62 44.59 13.35
N SER A 17 1.93 44.49 13.26
CA SER A 17 2.59 43.48 12.45
C SER A 17 2.36 42.11 13.09
N PHE A 18 1.42 41.32 12.58
CA PHE A 18 1.31 39.91 12.90
C PHE A 18 2.51 39.18 12.29
N LYS A 19 3.57 38.98 13.05
CA LYS A 19 4.59 38.00 12.71
C LYS A 19 3.94 36.63 12.79
N THR A 20 3.53 36.09 11.63
CA THR A 20 3.21 34.69 11.49
C THR A 20 4.48 33.90 11.82
N ILE A 21 4.56 33.30 12.98
CA ILE A 21 5.65 32.37 13.32
C ILE A 21 5.47 31.17 12.41
N ILE A 22 6.19 31.13 11.31
CA ILE A 22 6.31 29.91 10.49
C ILE A 22 7.05 28.91 11.35
N LYS A 23 6.32 27.96 11.92
CA LYS A 23 6.89 26.86 12.67
C LYS A 23 7.66 26.00 11.67
N THR A 24 8.98 26.07 11.71
CA THR A 24 9.83 25.22 10.88
C THR A 24 9.71 23.77 11.35
N LEU A 25 9.54 22.85 10.40
CA LEU A 25 9.55 21.42 10.69
C LEU A 25 10.95 20.99 11.17
N GLU A 26 10.98 20.10 12.14
CA GLU A 26 12.22 19.51 12.63
C GLU A 26 12.91 18.65 11.59
N VAL A 27 14.22 18.47 11.73
CA VAL A 27 15.01 17.61 10.83
C VAL A 27 15.19 16.25 11.50
N SER A 28 14.92 15.16 10.74
CA SER A 28 15.13 13.80 11.22
C SER A 28 16.60 13.46 11.40
N LYS A 29 16.91 12.61 12.41
CA LYS A 29 18.23 11.99 12.55
C LYS A 29 18.52 10.96 11.46
N TYR A 30 17.52 10.42 10.81
CA TYR A 30 17.63 9.33 9.83
C TYR A 30 17.59 9.82 8.38
N ILE A 31 16.98 10.98 8.13
CA ILE A 31 16.81 11.51 6.76
C ILE A 31 17.08 13.01 6.75
N LYS A 32 17.89 13.46 5.81
CA LYS A 32 18.12 14.88 5.54
C LYS A 32 17.90 15.16 4.06
N VAL A 33 17.07 16.14 3.77
CA VAL A 33 16.91 16.69 2.41
C VAL A 33 17.95 17.80 2.25
N ASN A 34 18.82 17.67 1.26
CA ASN A 34 19.81 18.67 0.91
C ASN A 34 19.17 19.85 0.14
N PRO A 35 19.81 21.03 0.08
CA PRO A 35 19.30 22.19 -0.68
C PRO A 35 19.02 21.90 -2.16
N ASP A 36 19.76 20.98 -2.77
CA ASP A 36 19.56 20.54 -4.16
C ASP A 36 18.39 19.56 -4.31
N GLY A 37 17.74 19.18 -3.19
CA GLY A 37 16.63 18.24 -3.12
C GLY A 37 17.04 16.77 -3.16
N THR A 38 18.34 16.45 -3.12
CA THR A 38 18.80 15.08 -2.88
C THR A 38 18.56 14.67 -1.44
N ILE A 39 18.44 13.36 -1.19
CA ILE A 39 18.24 12.82 0.16
C ILE A 39 19.51 12.14 0.63
N LYS A 40 19.95 12.51 1.83
CA LYS A 40 20.97 11.80 2.59
C LYS A 40 20.29 10.91 3.63
N TYR A 41 20.51 9.62 3.52
CA TYR A 41 20.11 8.64 4.52
C TYR A 41 21.22 8.46 5.54
N MET A 42 20.88 8.53 6.83
CA MET A 42 21.81 8.27 7.93
C MET A 42 21.54 6.87 8.47
N PRO A 43 22.53 5.97 8.39
CA PRO A 43 22.37 4.62 8.91
C PRO A 43 22.32 4.59 10.44
N ASP A 44 21.68 3.56 10.98
CA ASP A 44 21.83 3.16 12.39
C ASP A 44 23.19 2.43 12.61
N ASP A 45 23.42 2.00 13.86
CA ASP A 45 24.68 1.32 14.24
C ASP A 45 24.91 -0.02 13.51
N LYS A 46 23.86 -0.60 12.92
CA LYS A 46 23.94 -1.82 12.09
C LYS A 46 24.07 -1.53 10.60
N GLY A 47 23.96 -0.25 10.20
CA GLY A 47 23.96 0.14 8.80
C GLY A 47 22.58 0.19 8.14
N ASN A 48 21.49 -0.04 8.87
CA ASN A 48 20.13 0.09 8.34
C ASN A 48 19.80 1.56 8.09
N THR A 49 19.10 1.82 7.01
CA THR A 49 18.53 3.13 6.69
C THR A 49 17.02 3.04 6.50
N ILE A 50 16.34 4.17 6.61
CA ILE A 50 14.95 4.24 6.15
C ILE A 50 14.93 3.89 4.66
N PRO A 51 14.10 2.92 4.20
CA PRO A 51 14.07 2.54 2.80
C PRO A 51 13.64 3.67 1.86
N ASP A 52 14.07 3.60 0.61
CA ASP A 52 13.48 4.41 -0.44
C ASP A 52 12.13 3.80 -0.86
N PHE A 53 11.06 4.45 -0.48
CA PHE A 53 9.68 4.04 -0.79
C PHE A 53 9.18 4.56 -2.15
N SER A 54 10.01 5.26 -2.94
CA SER A 54 9.55 5.90 -4.17
C SER A 54 9.32 4.92 -5.34
N HIS A 55 9.82 3.69 -5.24
CA HIS A 55 9.75 2.68 -6.29
C HIS A 55 8.49 1.81 -6.19
N VAL A 56 7.32 2.43 -6.11
CA VAL A 56 6.02 1.75 -5.92
C VAL A 56 4.97 2.22 -6.91
N GLY A 57 3.88 1.45 -7.02
CA GLY A 57 2.77 1.76 -7.91
C GLY A 57 3.07 1.44 -9.38
N TYR A 58 2.17 1.87 -10.25
CA TYR A 58 2.22 1.65 -11.69
C TYR A 58 3.59 2.00 -12.26
N HIS A 59 4.24 1.01 -12.90
CA HIS A 59 5.63 1.09 -13.37
C HIS A 59 6.60 1.71 -12.34
N GLN A 60 6.39 1.40 -11.05
CA GLN A 60 7.24 1.92 -9.95
C GLN A 60 7.31 3.47 -9.93
N GLY A 61 6.25 4.15 -10.39
CA GLY A 61 6.22 5.62 -10.47
C GLY A 61 7.12 6.23 -11.57
N ASN A 62 7.71 5.42 -12.46
CA ASN A 62 8.52 5.89 -13.58
C ASN A 62 7.68 6.40 -14.75
N GLN A 63 6.43 5.93 -14.85
CA GLN A 63 5.48 6.33 -15.88
C GLN A 63 4.19 6.85 -15.26
N ALA A 64 3.60 7.86 -15.89
CA ALA A 64 2.25 8.28 -15.54
C ALA A 64 1.23 7.23 -15.99
N ILE A 65 0.13 7.07 -15.24
CA ILE A 65 -1.00 6.25 -15.68
C ILE A 65 -1.55 6.87 -16.97
N PRO A 66 -1.57 6.13 -18.09
CA PRO A 66 -1.93 6.70 -19.40
C PRO A 66 -3.43 6.94 -19.55
N THR A 67 -3.77 7.74 -20.54
CA THR A 67 -5.13 7.82 -21.07
C THR A 67 -5.25 6.84 -22.25
N VAL A 68 -5.82 5.67 -21.99
CA VAL A 68 -5.95 4.61 -23.00
C VAL A 68 -7.08 4.94 -23.97
N ALA A 69 -6.85 4.71 -25.28
CA ALA A 69 -7.87 4.97 -26.32
C ALA A 69 -9.12 4.09 -26.11
N VAL A 70 -10.30 4.68 -26.30
CA VAL A 70 -11.58 3.96 -26.25
C VAL A 70 -11.75 3.15 -27.54
N VAL A 71 -11.98 1.85 -27.41
CA VAL A 71 -12.22 0.92 -28.53
C VAL A 71 -13.62 0.33 -28.51
N LYS A 72 -14.30 0.39 -27.37
CA LYS A 72 -15.67 -0.07 -27.19
C LYS A 72 -16.44 0.93 -26.33
N THR A 73 -17.66 1.22 -26.71
CA THR A 73 -18.59 2.03 -25.90
C THR A 73 -19.82 1.20 -25.56
N VAL A 74 -20.27 1.25 -24.31
CA VAL A 74 -21.44 0.55 -23.80
C VAL A 74 -22.40 1.56 -23.22
N ASN A 75 -23.65 1.54 -23.64
CA ASN A 75 -24.74 2.32 -23.05
C ASN A 75 -25.41 1.52 -21.92
N ALA A 76 -25.90 2.20 -20.90
CA ALA A 76 -26.67 1.57 -19.87
C ALA A 76 -27.97 1.01 -20.41
N ASN A 77 -28.34 -0.18 -19.98
CA ASN A 77 -29.66 -0.77 -20.19
C ASN A 77 -30.48 -0.62 -18.90
N GLU A 78 -31.10 0.54 -18.74
CA GLU A 78 -31.78 0.89 -17.48
C GLU A 78 -32.86 -0.15 -17.12
N GLY A 79 -32.80 -0.64 -15.87
CA GLY A 79 -33.77 -1.57 -15.30
C GLY A 79 -33.45 -3.05 -15.50
N ALA A 80 -32.57 -3.43 -16.45
CA ALA A 80 -32.17 -4.81 -16.67
C ALA A 80 -30.79 -5.12 -16.04
N ASP A 81 -30.49 -6.41 -15.85
CA ASP A 81 -29.15 -6.85 -15.49
C ASP A 81 -28.18 -6.60 -16.65
N SER A 82 -27.11 -5.90 -16.38
CA SER A 82 -26.09 -5.52 -17.34
C SER A 82 -24.88 -6.45 -17.34
N GLN A 83 -24.88 -7.53 -16.57
CA GLN A 83 -23.72 -8.40 -16.42
C GLN A 83 -23.27 -9.00 -17.74
N GLU A 84 -24.18 -9.62 -18.48
CA GLU A 84 -23.87 -10.25 -19.76
C GLU A 84 -23.42 -9.19 -20.80
N LEU A 85 -24.11 -8.06 -20.86
CA LEU A 85 -23.76 -6.93 -21.72
C LEU A 85 -22.29 -6.46 -21.48
N LEU A 86 -21.92 -6.25 -20.23
CA LEU A 86 -20.59 -5.80 -19.87
C LEU A 86 -19.53 -6.89 -20.04
N GLN A 87 -19.84 -8.14 -19.68
CA GLN A 87 -18.90 -9.25 -19.84
C GLN A 87 -18.63 -9.52 -21.34
N ASN A 88 -19.65 -9.43 -22.20
CA ASN A 88 -19.48 -9.57 -23.65
C ASN A 88 -18.59 -8.45 -24.22
N ALA A 89 -18.78 -7.20 -23.79
CA ALA A 89 -17.90 -6.10 -24.18
C ALA A 89 -16.44 -6.32 -23.74
N ILE A 90 -16.22 -6.84 -22.51
CA ILE A 90 -14.90 -7.23 -22.03
C ILE A 90 -14.30 -8.34 -22.89
N ASN A 91 -15.08 -9.38 -23.19
CA ASN A 91 -14.64 -10.52 -24.00
C ASN A 91 -14.30 -10.10 -25.44
N GLU A 92 -15.06 -9.19 -26.05
CA GLU A 92 -14.76 -8.64 -27.38
C GLU A 92 -13.42 -7.90 -27.38
N VAL A 93 -13.20 -6.98 -26.43
CA VAL A 93 -11.94 -6.23 -26.32
C VAL A 93 -10.76 -7.17 -25.99
N ALA A 94 -10.99 -8.24 -25.26
CA ALA A 94 -9.98 -9.25 -24.95
C ALA A 94 -9.44 -9.98 -26.19
N GLN A 95 -10.16 -9.99 -27.32
CA GLN A 95 -9.71 -10.57 -28.60
C GLN A 95 -8.89 -9.59 -29.45
N LEU A 96 -8.92 -8.29 -29.14
CA LEU A 96 -8.14 -7.31 -29.90
C LEU A 96 -6.64 -7.53 -29.68
N PRO A 97 -5.79 -7.25 -30.69
CA PRO A 97 -4.34 -7.26 -30.49
C PRO A 97 -3.91 -6.19 -29.50
N VAL A 98 -2.84 -6.41 -28.76
CA VAL A 98 -2.20 -5.39 -27.95
C VAL A 98 -1.46 -4.39 -28.85
N ASN A 99 -1.55 -3.11 -28.54
CA ASN A 99 -0.76 -2.08 -29.20
C ASN A 99 0.69 -2.08 -28.66
N LYS A 100 1.53 -1.20 -29.23
CA LYS A 100 2.95 -1.06 -28.84
C LYS A 100 3.17 -0.74 -27.34
N ASP A 101 2.16 -0.16 -26.67
CA ASP A 101 2.21 0.24 -25.27
C ASP A 101 1.59 -0.83 -24.34
N GLY A 102 1.22 -2.00 -24.87
CA GLY A 102 0.67 -3.12 -24.11
C GLY A 102 -0.85 -3.10 -23.93
N PHE A 103 -1.57 -2.14 -24.53
CA PHE A 103 -3.03 -2.00 -24.36
C PHE A 103 -3.83 -2.62 -25.52
N ARG A 104 -4.96 -3.25 -25.17
CA ARG A 104 -6.02 -3.63 -26.10
C ARG A 104 -7.00 -2.48 -26.29
N GLY A 105 -7.24 -1.70 -25.24
CA GLY A 105 -8.06 -0.50 -25.27
C GLY A 105 -8.92 -0.29 -24.04
N ALA A 106 -9.61 0.83 -24.01
CA ALA A 106 -10.57 1.15 -22.97
C ALA A 106 -12.00 0.84 -23.42
N ILE A 107 -12.79 0.27 -22.49
CA ILE A 107 -14.24 0.11 -22.60
C ILE A 107 -14.87 1.30 -21.88
N LEU A 108 -15.53 2.18 -22.63
CA LEU A 108 -16.22 3.35 -22.08
C LEU A 108 -17.66 2.97 -21.74
N LEU A 109 -18.00 3.03 -20.46
CA LEU A 109 -19.35 2.93 -19.96
C LEU A 109 -19.96 4.31 -19.92
N LYS A 110 -20.98 4.55 -20.73
CA LYS A 110 -21.70 5.83 -20.79
C LYS A 110 -22.46 6.11 -19.49
N LYS A 111 -22.87 7.35 -19.33
CA LYS A 111 -23.74 7.79 -18.24
C LYS A 111 -24.94 6.83 -18.11
N GLY A 112 -25.22 6.41 -16.87
CA GLY A 112 -26.37 5.55 -16.55
C GLY A 112 -26.05 4.60 -15.39
N ILE A 113 -27.03 3.74 -15.07
CA ILE A 113 -26.96 2.75 -14.00
C ILE A 113 -26.86 1.36 -14.64
N TYR A 114 -25.83 0.62 -14.23
CA TYR A 114 -25.56 -0.75 -14.65
C TYR A 114 -25.75 -1.68 -13.45
N LYS A 115 -26.83 -2.45 -13.41
CA LYS A 115 -27.07 -3.48 -12.40
C LYS A 115 -26.30 -4.74 -12.77
N ILE A 116 -25.63 -5.36 -11.81
CA ILE A 116 -24.75 -6.51 -12.04
C ILE A 116 -25.02 -7.55 -10.95
N ALA A 117 -25.63 -8.66 -11.33
CA ALA A 117 -26.02 -9.72 -10.39
C ALA A 117 -24.84 -10.64 -10.00
N GLY A 118 -23.79 -10.70 -10.79
CA GLY A 118 -22.62 -11.53 -10.55
C GLY A 118 -21.30 -10.75 -10.48
N THR A 119 -20.24 -11.31 -11.06
CA THR A 119 -18.90 -10.76 -11.11
C THR A 119 -18.48 -10.49 -12.55
N LEU A 120 -17.87 -9.33 -12.81
CA LEU A 120 -17.20 -9.05 -14.08
C LEU A 120 -15.75 -9.50 -14.00
N HIS A 121 -15.30 -10.29 -15.00
CA HIS A 121 -13.96 -10.85 -15.07
C HIS A 121 -13.14 -10.24 -16.19
N ILE A 122 -11.99 -9.66 -15.86
CA ILE A 122 -10.98 -9.17 -16.81
C ILE A 122 -9.74 -10.05 -16.68
N ASN A 123 -9.56 -10.99 -17.62
CA ASN A 123 -8.53 -12.04 -17.56
C ASN A 123 -7.43 -11.85 -18.62
N LYS A 124 -7.38 -10.72 -19.31
CA LYS A 124 -6.37 -10.40 -20.32
C LYS A 124 -5.74 -9.05 -20.04
N SER A 125 -4.45 -8.95 -20.31
CA SER A 125 -3.70 -7.69 -20.24
C SER A 125 -4.25 -6.62 -21.18
N GLY A 126 -4.01 -5.35 -20.84
CA GLY A 126 -4.25 -4.23 -21.74
C GLY A 126 -5.69 -3.72 -21.79
N ILE A 127 -6.55 -4.07 -20.82
CA ILE A 127 -7.96 -3.67 -20.79
C ILE A 127 -8.22 -2.66 -19.67
N VAL A 128 -8.86 -1.55 -20.02
CA VAL A 128 -9.27 -0.52 -19.07
C VAL A 128 -10.78 -0.38 -19.07
N LEU A 129 -11.41 -0.48 -17.89
CA LEU A 129 -12.83 -0.19 -17.70
C LEU A 129 -12.98 1.26 -17.24
N ARG A 130 -13.65 2.10 -18.02
CA ARG A 130 -13.77 3.54 -17.79
C ARG A 130 -15.21 3.99 -17.82
N GLY A 131 -15.63 4.76 -16.79
CA GLY A 131 -16.88 5.52 -16.80
C GLY A 131 -16.69 6.96 -17.30
N GLU A 132 -17.80 7.68 -17.41
CA GLU A 132 -17.81 9.11 -17.74
C GLU A 132 -17.66 10.02 -16.50
N GLY A 133 -17.45 9.44 -15.33
CA GLY A 133 -17.25 10.12 -14.04
C GLY A 133 -18.06 9.49 -12.91
N GLU A 134 -17.64 9.75 -11.68
CA GLU A 134 -18.29 9.21 -10.46
C GLU A 134 -19.74 9.65 -10.31
N ASN A 135 -20.12 10.80 -10.88
CA ASN A 135 -21.50 11.32 -10.87
C ASN A 135 -22.31 10.93 -12.12
N ALA A 136 -21.71 10.23 -13.05
CA ALA A 136 -22.30 9.91 -14.35
C ALA A 136 -22.53 8.40 -14.52
N THR A 137 -21.51 7.57 -14.27
CA THR A 137 -21.56 6.13 -14.49
C THR A 137 -21.61 5.42 -13.15
N LYS A 138 -22.68 4.66 -12.90
CA LYS A 138 -22.90 3.92 -11.66
C LYS A 138 -23.04 2.42 -11.95
N LEU A 139 -22.21 1.60 -11.32
CA LEU A 139 -22.36 0.15 -11.31
C LEU A 139 -22.93 -0.27 -9.95
N VAL A 140 -23.99 -1.09 -9.95
CA VAL A 140 -24.66 -1.57 -8.75
C VAL A 140 -24.54 -3.07 -8.67
N ALA A 141 -23.83 -3.55 -7.66
CA ALA A 141 -23.80 -4.97 -7.32
C ALA A 141 -25.16 -5.35 -6.73
N THR A 142 -25.95 -6.10 -7.48
CA THR A 142 -27.26 -6.63 -7.08
C THR A 142 -27.14 -8.11 -6.73
N GLY A 143 -28.15 -8.66 -6.05
CA GLY A 143 -28.17 -10.08 -5.69
C GLY A 143 -27.32 -10.42 -4.46
N LYS A 144 -27.23 -11.70 -4.18
CA LYS A 144 -26.70 -12.24 -2.93
C LYS A 144 -25.28 -12.80 -3.08
N GLY A 145 -24.64 -13.06 -1.95
CA GLY A 145 -23.34 -13.71 -1.83
C GLY A 145 -22.17 -12.74 -1.66
N GLN A 146 -21.22 -13.14 -0.82
CA GLN A 146 -19.96 -12.43 -0.61
C GLN A 146 -19.06 -12.59 -1.85
N ARG A 147 -19.20 -11.70 -2.82
CA ARG A 147 -18.44 -11.73 -4.08
C ARG A 147 -17.77 -10.40 -4.39
N SER A 148 -16.74 -10.45 -5.21
CA SER A 148 -16.17 -9.26 -5.84
C SER A 148 -17.04 -8.84 -7.03
N LEU A 149 -17.30 -7.53 -7.18
CA LEU A 149 -18.05 -7.00 -8.33
C LEU A 149 -17.20 -7.05 -9.60
N ILE A 150 -15.93 -6.63 -9.52
CA ILE A 150 -15.00 -6.59 -10.64
C ILE A 150 -13.71 -7.28 -10.22
N VAL A 151 -13.25 -8.25 -11.02
CA VAL A 151 -12.02 -9.00 -10.78
C VAL A 151 -11.09 -8.90 -11.99
N PHE A 152 -9.91 -8.33 -11.75
CA PHE A 152 -8.77 -8.44 -12.65
C PHE A 152 -7.94 -9.63 -12.20
N SER A 153 -7.87 -10.70 -13.01
CA SER A 153 -7.21 -11.94 -12.59
C SER A 153 -6.37 -12.57 -13.68
N GLY A 154 -5.07 -12.68 -13.43
CA GLY A 154 -4.18 -13.53 -14.19
C GLY A 154 -4.24 -14.99 -13.75
N GLU A 155 -3.38 -15.80 -14.35
CA GLU A 155 -3.22 -17.24 -14.09
C GLU A 155 -1.80 -17.56 -13.59
N GLY A 156 -1.49 -18.83 -13.39
CA GLY A 156 -0.15 -19.29 -13.05
C GLY A 156 0.29 -18.93 -11.62
N ALA A 157 1.59 -18.97 -11.41
CA ALA A 157 2.26 -18.69 -10.17
C ALA A 157 3.71 -18.28 -10.40
N LEU A 158 4.34 -17.66 -9.41
CA LEU A 158 5.77 -17.41 -9.40
C LEU A 158 6.54 -18.75 -9.42
N LYS A 159 7.49 -18.87 -10.33
CA LYS A 159 8.30 -20.10 -10.52
C LYS A 159 9.77 -19.76 -10.53
N GLU A 160 10.53 -20.51 -9.75
CA GLU A 160 11.99 -20.49 -9.80
C GLU A 160 12.49 -21.09 -11.12
N ILE A 161 13.45 -20.42 -11.76
CA ILE A 161 14.20 -20.97 -12.90
C ILE A 161 15.30 -21.86 -12.33
N LYS A 162 15.13 -23.17 -12.47
CA LYS A 162 16.02 -24.19 -11.90
C LYS A 162 17.49 -23.95 -12.26
N GLY A 163 18.39 -24.19 -11.29
CA GLY A 163 19.83 -24.06 -11.47
C GLY A 163 20.38 -22.62 -11.38
N THR A 164 19.51 -21.64 -11.06
CA THR A 164 19.96 -20.24 -10.92
C THR A 164 20.10 -19.78 -9.48
N ARG A 165 19.66 -20.57 -8.49
CA ARG A 165 19.70 -20.23 -7.07
C ARG A 165 21.13 -20.15 -6.57
N THR A 166 21.43 -19.07 -5.84
CA THR A 166 22.76 -18.80 -5.24
C THR A 166 22.60 -18.09 -3.89
N GLN A 167 23.55 -18.28 -3.00
CA GLN A 167 23.57 -17.66 -1.69
C GLN A 167 24.02 -16.18 -1.78
N VAL A 168 23.44 -15.34 -0.93
CA VAL A 168 23.97 -14.02 -0.61
C VAL A 168 25.13 -14.21 0.37
N LYS A 169 26.31 -13.68 0.02
CA LYS A 169 27.55 -13.85 0.78
C LYS A 169 27.64 -12.90 1.98
N ASP A 170 26.89 -11.80 1.93
CA ASP A 170 26.89 -10.77 2.96
C ASP A 170 26.47 -11.38 4.30
N GLN A 171 27.27 -11.17 5.38
CA GLN A 171 26.95 -11.65 6.73
C GLN A 171 25.70 -10.96 7.30
N PHE A 172 25.49 -9.73 6.88
CA PHE A 172 24.36 -8.89 7.22
C PHE A 172 23.95 -8.04 6.01
N VAL A 173 22.70 -8.15 5.61
CA VAL A 173 22.09 -7.29 4.59
C VAL A 173 21.26 -6.24 5.31
N PRO A 174 21.65 -4.97 5.32
CA PRO A 174 20.91 -3.93 6.01
C PRO A 174 19.66 -3.52 5.26
N VAL A 175 18.64 -3.05 6.01
CA VAL A 175 17.47 -2.39 5.46
C VAL A 175 17.90 -1.15 4.66
N GLY A 176 17.26 -0.91 3.50
CA GLY A 176 17.52 0.21 2.61
C GLY A 176 18.59 -0.04 1.55
N THR A 177 19.33 -1.16 1.60
CA THR A 177 20.32 -1.48 0.57
C THR A 177 19.66 -1.86 -0.77
N PHE A 178 20.28 -1.39 -1.86
CA PHE A 178 19.96 -1.80 -3.23
C PHE A 178 20.94 -2.84 -3.78
N SER A 179 21.92 -3.29 -3.00
CA SER A 179 22.98 -4.17 -3.50
C SER A 179 23.11 -5.42 -2.64
N LEU A 180 23.38 -6.54 -3.29
CA LEU A 180 23.69 -7.83 -2.67
C LEU A 180 24.96 -8.40 -3.31
N THR A 181 25.83 -9.02 -2.48
CA THR A 181 26.99 -9.79 -2.95
C THR A 181 26.63 -11.26 -3.02
N LEU A 182 26.59 -11.84 -4.20
CA LEU A 182 26.28 -13.26 -4.39
C LEU A 182 27.55 -14.12 -4.28
N THR A 183 27.39 -15.38 -3.93
CA THR A 183 28.48 -16.35 -4.02
C THR A 183 28.90 -16.54 -5.47
N ASN A 184 27.94 -16.56 -6.39
CA ASN A 184 28.16 -16.63 -7.84
C ASN A 184 27.07 -15.87 -8.59
N ALA A 185 27.46 -14.83 -9.35
CA ALA A 185 26.53 -14.04 -10.16
C ALA A 185 26.56 -14.40 -11.66
N SER A 186 27.30 -15.42 -12.10
CA SER A 186 27.50 -15.74 -13.52
C SER A 186 26.21 -16.06 -14.29
N ASN A 187 25.18 -16.54 -13.59
CA ASN A 187 23.88 -16.86 -14.16
C ASN A 187 22.96 -15.66 -14.34
N PHE A 188 23.36 -14.47 -13.86
CA PHE A 188 22.50 -13.28 -13.87
C PHE A 188 22.98 -12.24 -14.89
N LYS A 189 22.07 -11.43 -15.37
CA LYS A 189 22.34 -10.23 -16.19
C LYS A 189 21.38 -9.10 -15.85
N ALA A 190 21.74 -7.88 -16.20
CA ALA A 190 20.84 -6.73 -16.08
C ALA A 190 19.54 -7.01 -16.85
N GLY A 191 18.43 -6.66 -16.23
CA GLY A 191 17.07 -6.93 -16.74
C GLY A 191 16.43 -8.24 -16.25
N ASP A 192 17.17 -9.16 -15.63
CA ASP A 192 16.60 -10.40 -15.11
C ASP A 192 15.62 -10.12 -13.97
N ASN A 193 14.45 -10.77 -14.02
CA ASN A 193 13.54 -10.86 -12.89
C ASN A 193 14.06 -11.92 -11.92
N ILE A 194 14.17 -11.55 -10.66
CA ILE A 194 14.71 -12.39 -9.60
C ILE A 194 13.80 -12.37 -8.38
N VAL A 195 13.98 -13.35 -7.54
CA VAL A 195 13.51 -13.35 -6.16
C VAL A 195 14.71 -13.26 -5.24
N VAL A 196 14.66 -12.31 -4.31
CA VAL A 196 15.50 -12.35 -3.11
C VAL A 196 14.71 -13.10 -2.05
N TYR A 197 15.17 -14.28 -1.72
CA TYR A 197 14.50 -15.21 -0.81
C TYR A 197 15.13 -15.12 0.58
N ARG A 198 14.29 -14.90 1.59
CA ARG A 198 14.67 -14.91 3.00
C ARG A 198 13.96 -16.07 3.68
N PRO A 199 14.67 -17.11 4.16
CA PRO A 199 14.06 -18.24 4.83
C PRO A 199 13.50 -17.88 6.20
N GLY A 200 12.40 -18.46 6.59
CA GLY A 200 11.99 -18.53 7.99
C GLY A 200 12.80 -19.62 8.70
N THR A 201 13.24 -19.36 9.93
CA THR A 201 14.00 -20.32 10.75
C THR A 201 13.45 -20.41 12.17
N ASP A 202 13.59 -21.56 12.81
CA ASP A 202 13.13 -21.76 14.19
C ASP A 202 13.88 -20.84 15.16
N GLN A 203 15.17 -20.59 14.92
CA GLN A 203 15.96 -19.65 15.72
C GLN A 203 15.38 -18.23 15.66
N TRP A 204 15.00 -17.76 14.46
CA TRP A 204 14.38 -16.44 14.28
C TRP A 204 13.01 -16.33 14.98
N ILE A 205 12.18 -17.38 14.90
CA ILE A 205 10.88 -17.44 15.58
C ILE A 205 11.06 -17.40 17.10
N LYS A 206 12.05 -18.16 17.62
CA LYS A 206 12.39 -18.18 19.03
C LYS A 206 12.87 -16.81 19.52
N ASP A 207 13.76 -16.15 18.79
CA ASP A 207 14.27 -14.83 19.16
C ASP A 207 13.18 -13.75 19.11
N LEU A 208 12.17 -13.92 18.24
CA LEU A 208 10.94 -13.09 18.20
C LEU A 208 9.94 -13.47 19.31
N LYS A 209 10.11 -14.59 20.01
CA LYS A 209 9.17 -15.17 20.99
C LYS A 209 7.81 -15.52 20.38
N MET A 210 7.79 -15.92 19.12
CA MET A 210 6.57 -16.29 18.41
C MET A 210 6.27 -17.79 18.43
N ASP A 211 7.10 -18.57 19.11
CA ASP A 211 6.91 -19.96 19.53
C ASP A 211 6.26 -20.09 20.93
N GLN A 212 6.00 -18.94 21.60
CA GLN A 212 5.47 -18.88 22.95
C GLN A 212 4.34 -17.85 23.11
N ILE A 213 3.53 -17.70 22.07
CA ILE A 213 2.34 -16.85 22.11
C ILE A 213 1.39 -17.43 23.16
N GLU A 214 0.88 -16.56 24.05
CA GLU A 214 -0.07 -16.96 25.08
C GLU A 214 -1.24 -17.78 24.53
N ALA A 215 -1.54 -18.89 25.16
CA ALA A 215 -2.59 -19.78 24.70
C ALA A 215 -3.98 -19.14 24.79
N ARG A 216 -4.74 -19.24 23.71
CA ARG A 216 -6.14 -18.89 23.59
C ARG A 216 -6.76 -19.84 22.59
N GLU A 217 -8.06 -20.08 22.67
CA GLU A 217 -8.76 -20.90 21.67
C GLU A 217 -8.43 -20.43 20.25
N GLY A 218 -8.00 -21.35 19.39
CA GLY A 218 -7.61 -21.08 18.01
C GLY A 218 -6.20 -20.47 17.82
N THR A 219 -5.46 -20.12 18.89
CA THR A 219 -4.09 -19.59 18.79
C THR A 219 -3.13 -20.66 18.29
N LYS A 220 -2.36 -20.32 17.26
CA LYS A 220 -1.27 -21.16 16.72
C LYS A 220 0.06 -20.43 16.88
N GLN A 221 1.09 -21.16 17.31
CA GLN A 221 2.47 -20.68 17.29
C GLN A 221 2.95 -20.57 15.85
N TRP A 222 3.85 -19.60 15.59
CA TRP A 222 4.42 -19.45 14.26
C TRP A 222 5.32 -20.65 13.91
N GLN A 223 5.27 -21.04 12.64
CA GLN A 223 6.10 -22.13 12.10
C GLN A 223 7.07 -21.56 11.07
N ALA A 224 8.36 -21.90 11.15
CA ALA A 224 9.42 -21.39 10.29
C ALA A 224 9.06 -21.40 8.80
N LYS A 225 8.55 -22.52 8.30
CA LYS A 225 8.17 -22.72 6.89
C LYS A 225 7.08 -21.77 6.38
N GLU A 226 6.31 -21.15 7.28
CA GLU A 226 5.26 -20.18 6.89
C GLU A 226 5.81 -18.78 6.64
N TYR A 227 7.08 -18.53 6.97
CA TYR A 227 7.73 -17.23 6.91
C TYR A 227 8.90 -17.17 5.94
N ASN A 228 8.87 -18.01 4.92
CA ASN A 228 9.71 -17.85 3.73
C ASN A 228 9.22 -16.62 2.95
N LEU A 229 10.08 -15.62 2.77
CA LEU A 229 9.71 -14.35 2.15
C LEU A 229 10.37 -14.24 0.78
N GLU A 230 9.57 -14.00 -0.26
CA GLU A 230 9.98 -13.96 -1.67
C GLU A 230 9.83 -12.54 -2.22
N PHE A 231 10.88 -11.74 -2.11
CA PHE A 231 10.89 -10.37 -2.63
C PHE A 231 11.15 -10.39 -4.13
N GLU A 232 10.15 -10.12 -4.94
CA GLU A 232 10.32 -9.96 -6.38
C GLU A 232 11.09 -8.67 -6.68
N ARG A 233 12.24 -8.79 -7.37
CA ARG A 233 13.12 -7.68 -7.73
C ARG A 233 13.59 -7.86 -9.18
N ARG A 234 14.22 -6.83 -9.71
CA ARG A 234 14.89 -6.86 -11.00
C ARG A 234 16.35 -6.48 -10.85
N VAL A 235 17.23 -7.18 -11.54
CA VAL A 235 18.64 -6.82 -11.59
C VAL A 235 18.82 -5.59 -12.48
N VAL A 236 19.38 -4.52 -11.94
CA VAL A 236 19.67 -3.29 -12.67
C VAL A 236 21.10 -3.29 -13.21
N LYS A 237 22.07 -3.76 -12.40
CA LYS A 237 23.50 -3.76 -12.72
C LYS A 237 24.20 -4.94 -12.04
N ILE A 238 25.30 -5.41 -12.64
CA ILE A 238 26.18 -6.43 -12.06
C ILE A 238 27.63 -5.94 -12.17
N GLU A 239 28.38 -6.06 -11.08
CA GLU A 239 29.80 -5.76 -10.97
C GLU A 239 30.49 -6.91 -10.24
N GLY A 240 31.14 -7.81 -10.96
CA GLY A 240 31.64 -9.08 -10.41
C GLY A 240 30.49 -9.91 -9.82
N ASN A 241 30.56 -10.21 -8.54
CA ASN A 241 29.50 -10.93 -7.83
C ASN A 241 28.49 -10.01 -7.13
N LYS A 242 28.62 -8.69 -7.27
CA LYS A 242 27.69 -7.71 -6.69
C LYS A 242 26.58 -7.39 -7.69
N ILE A 243 25.35 -7.61 -7.32
CA ILE A 243 24.17 -7.21 -8.07
C ILE A 243 23.52 -5.96 -7.46
N THR A 244 22.96 -5.10 -8.31
CA THR A 244 22.15 -3.95 -7.90
C THR A 244 20.71 -4.22 -8.27
N LEU A 245 19.80 -3.95 -7.34
CA LEU A 245 18.36 -4.18 -7.43
C LEU A 245 17.62 -2.91 -7.86
N ASP A 246 16.47 -3.07 -8.47
CA ASP A 246 15.53 -1.99 -8.81
C ASP A 246 14.80 -1.39 -7.59
N ASN A 247 14.74 -2.12 -6.49
CA ASN A 247 14.09 -1.75 -5.24
C ASN A 247 14.95 -2.12 -4.03
N PRO A 248 14.90 -1.33 -2.95
CA PRO A 248 15.69 -1.65 -1.76
C PRO A 248 15.16 -2.89 -1.04
N MET A 249 16.02 -3.50 -0.25
CA MET A 249 15.60 -4.47 0.75
C MET A 249 14.96 -3.75 1.94
N VAL A 250 13.86 -4.28 2.41
CA VAL A 250 13.05 -3.67 3.48
C VAL A 250 13.01 -4.50 4.75
N ILE A 251 13.91 -5.48 4.86
CA ILE A 251 14.10 -6.31 6.03
C ILE A 251 15.60 -6.61 6.20
N GLU A 252 16.04 -6.72 7.45
CA GLU A 252 17.38 -7.25 7.78
C GLU A 252 17.48 -8.73 7.39
N MET A 253 18.57 -9.13 6.74
CA MET A 253 18.87 -10.53 6.46
C MET A 253 20.21 -10.89 7.12
N GLU A 254 20.14 -11.74 8.13
CA GLU A 254 21.28 -12.12 8.97
C GLU A 254 21.60 -13.59 8.75
N GLN A 255 22.88 -13.93 8.61
CA GLN A 255 23.32 -15.32 8.43
C GLN A 255 22.87 -16.24 9.58
N LYS A 256 22.81 -15.72 10.82
CA LYS A 256 22.29 -16.49 11.98
C LYS A 256 20.84 -16.93 11.83
N TYR A 257 20.07 -16.25 10.95
CA TYR A 257 18.67 -16.60 10.63
C TYR A 257 18.53 -17.21 9.22
N GLY A 258 19.62 -17.77 8.67
CA GLY A 258 19.64 -18.42 7.37
C GLY A 258 20.00 -17.50 6.20
N GLY A 259 20.33 -16.24 6.45
CA GLY A 259 20.78 -15.27 5.43
C GLY A 259 19.74 -15.00 4.36
N ALA A 260 20.18 -15.01 3.12
CA ALA A 260 19.34 -14.86 1.95
C ALA A 260 19.88 -15.65 0.75
N GLU A 261 18.98 -15.93 -0.19
CA GLU A 261 19.29 -16.54 -1.48
C GLU A 261 18.71 -15.69 -2.60
N VAL A 262 19.27 -15.81 -3.80
CA VAL A 262 18.76 -15.17 -5.00
C VAL A 262 18.59 -16.20 -6.10
N TYR A 263 17.46 -16.17 -6.79
CA TYR A 263 17.22 -16.98 -7.98
C TYR A 263 16.44 -16.22 -9.03
N LYS A 264 16.59 -16.61 -10.29
CA LYS A 264 15.77 -16.06 -11.40
C LYS A 264 14.38 -16.65 -11.31
N ALA A 265 13.40 -15.82 -11.58
CA ALA A 265 12.00 -16.23 -11.54
C ALA A 265 11.21 -15.80 -12.78
N SER A 266 10.20 -16.58 -13.11
CA SER A 266 9.16 -16.22 -14.08
C SER A 266 7.78 -16.27 -13.43
N PHE A 267 6.84 -15.52 -14.01
CA PHE A 267 5.44 -15.59 -13.64
C PHE A 267 4.59 -15.58 -14.90
N ASP A 268 4.44 -16.75 -15.49
CA ASP A 268 3.66 -16.92 -16.69
C ASP A 268 2.17 -16.80 -16.39
N GLY A 269 1.44 -15.98 -17.16
CA GLY A 269 0.02 -15.76 -17.00
C GLY A 269 -0.38 -14.61 -16.06
N ARG A 270 0.58 -13.89 -15.41
CA ARG A 270 0.29 -12.62 -14.74
C ARG A 270 -0.16 -11.61 -15.80
N ILE A 271 -1.33 -10.97 -15.61
CA ILE A 271 -1.79 -9.91 -16.51
C ILE A 271 -1.24 -8.56 -16.09
N ASN A 272 -1.15 -7.63 -17.06
CA ASN A 272 -0.62 -6.30 -16.86
C ASN A 272 -1.37 -5.25 -17.69
N GLU A 273 -1.05 -3.96 -17.46
CA GLU A 273 -1.65 -2.82 -18.17
C GLU A 273 -3.18 -2.83 -18.08
N VAL A 274 -3.71 -3.05 -16.89
CA VAL A 274 -5.16 -3.10 -16.62
C VAL A 274 -5.58 -2.01 -15.66
N GLY A 275 -6.80 -1.49 -15.83
CA GLY A 275 -7.27 -0.43 -14.95
C GLY A 275 -8.77 -0.27 -14.89
N ILE A 276 -9.21 0.39 -13.81
CA ILE A 276 -10.58 0.87 -13.62
C ILE A 276 -10.57 2.34 -13.21
N GLU A 277 -11.45 3.14 -13.81
CA GLU A 277 -11.44 4.57 -13.56
C GLU A 277 -12.76 5.29 -13.82
N ASN A 278 -12.94 6.41 -13.09
CA ASN A 278 -14.00 7.40 -13.34
C ASN A 278 -15.41 6.83 -13.22
N MET A 279 -15.76 6.19 -12.09
CA MET A 279 -17.10 5.65 -11.88
C MET A 279 -17.45 5.49 -10.40
N TYR A 280 -18.74 5.33 -10.15
CA TYR A 280 -19.30 5.03 -8.84
C TYR A 280 -19.71 3.56 -8.79
N LEU A 281 -19.32 2.87 -7.73
CA LEU A 281 -19.62 1.46 -7.48
C LEU A 281 -20.42 1.35 -6.18
N GLU A 282 -21.53 0.63 -6.19
CA GLU A 282 -22.39 0.47 -5.01
C GLU A 282 -22.82 -0.97 -4.85
N SER A 283 -23.02 -1.42 -3.62
CA SER A 283 -23.68 -2.69 -3.33
C SER A 283 -25.08 -2.46 -2.79
N GLU A 284 -26.08 -3.15 -3.32
CA GLU A 284 -27.36 -3.34 -2.63
C GLU A 284 -27.12 -4.16 -1.35
N TYR A 285 -27.89 -3.91 -0.31
CA TYR A 285 -27.85 -4.60 0.99
C TYR A 285 -29.21 -4.56 1.67
N ALA A 286 -29.47 -5.48 2.59
CA ALA A 286 -30.73 -5.57 3.29
C ALA A 286 -30.78 -4.73 4.57
N ASN A 287 -29.66 -4.65 5.32
CA ASN A 287 -29.53 -3.89 6.57
C ASN A 287 -28.04 -3.64 6.91
N ASP A 288 -27.75 -2.86 7.95
CA ASP A 288 -26.39 -2.41 8.29
C ASP A 288 -25.41 -3.53 8.64
N THR A 289 -25.91 -4.71 8.99
CA THR A 289 -25.11 -5.90 9.35
C THR A 289 -25.25 -7.03 8.34
N ASP A 290 -25.85 -6.75 7.18
CA ASP A 290 -25.98 -7.72 6.09
C ASP A 290 -24.60 -8.22 5.63
N GLU A 291 -24.48 -9.50 5.43
CA GLU A 291 -23.26 -10.17 4.90
C GLU A 291 -23.57 -11.01 3.66
N ASP A 292 -24.77 -10.93 3.12
CA ASP A 292 -25.21 -11.67 1.93
C ASP A 292 -25.36 -10.73 0.72
N HIS A 293 -24.34 -9.91 0.45
CA HIS A 293 -24.32 -8.94 -0.63
C HIS A 293 -22.92 -8.71 -1.19
N GLY A 294 -22.73 -7.72 -2.08
CA GLY A 294 -21.43 -7.38 -2.68
C GLY A 294 -20.35 -7.13 -1.63
N TRP A 295 -19.24 -7.89 -1.70
CA TRP A 295 -18.23 -7.91 -0.66
C TRP A 295 -17.02 -7.03 -0.98
N ILE A 296 -16.50 -7.12 -2.19
CA ILE A 296 -15.36 -6.35 -2.70
C ILE A 296 -15.81 -5.63 -3.97
N ALA A 297 -15.53 -4.33 -4.08
CA ALA A 297 -15.84 -3.62 -5.32
C ALA A 297 -14.87 -3.97 -6.44
N VAL A 298 -13.55 -3.91 -6.18
CA VAL A 298 -12.49 -4.19 -7.15
C VAL A 298 -11.42 -5.10 -6.55
N GLU A 299 -11.11 -6.19 -7.24
CA GLU A 299 -10.06 -7.12 -6.85
C GLU A 299 -8.97 -7.21 -7.91
N PHE A 300 -7.70 -7.13 -7.49
CA PHE A 300 -6.53 -7.41 -8.32
C PHE A 300 -5.87 -8.70 -7.84
N ASN A 301 -5.81 -9.71 -8.70
CA ASN A 301 -5.22 -11.02 -8.40
C ASN A 301 -4.28 -11.43 -9.54
N LYS A 302 -3.00 -11.63 -9.23
CA LYS A 302 -1.97 -11.93 -10.25
C LYS A 302 -1.90 -10.86 -11.34
N VAL A 303 -1.82 -9.61 -10.90
CA VAL A 303 -1.74 -8.42 -11.75
C VAL A 303 -0.43 -7.68 -11.49
N GLU A 304 0.20 -7.18 -12.53
CA GLU A 304 1.33 -6.27 -12.49
C GLU A 304 1.01 -5.01 -13.29
N ASN A 305 1.47 -3.82 -12.85
CA ASN A 305 1.20 -2.56 -13.54
C ASN A 305 -0.30 -2.31 -13.79
N GLY A 306 -1.07 -2.25 -12.72
CA GLY A 306 -2.51 -1.95 -12.79
C GLY A 306 -2.87 -0.68 -12.02
N TRP A 307 -4.12 -0.23 -12.16
CA TRP A 307 -4.62 0.89 -11.38
C TRP A 307 -6.12 0.86 -11.10
N ALA A 308 -6.50 1.53 -10.01
CA ALA A 308 -7.85 2.00 -9.74
C ALA A 308 -7.76 3.51 -9.41
N ARG A 309 -8.48 4.35 -10.16
CA ARG A 309 -8.45 5.81 -9.92
C ARG A 309 -9.80 6.47 -10.14
N ASN A 310 -10.06 7.54 -9.37
CA ASN A 310 -11.30 8.31 -9.45
C ASN A 310 -12.52 7.38 -9.36
N ILE A 311 -12.54 6.49 -8.35
CA ILE A 311 -13.68 5.63 -8.07
C ILE A 311 -14.22 5.93 -6.67
N THR A 312 -15.53 6.07 -6.55
CA THR A 312 -16.22 6.06 -5.27
C THR A 312 -16.93 4.73 -5.11
N THR A 313 -16.66 4.03 -4.01
CA THR A 313 -17.35 2.78 -3.67
C THR A 313 -18.21 2.99 -2.42
N LYS A 314 -19.38 2.35 -2.37
CA LYS A 314 -20.29 2.47 -1.23
C LYS A 314 -20.98 1.16 -0.88
N TYR A 315 -21.12 0.91 0.42
CA TYR A 315 -21.86 -0.20 1.01
C TYR A 315 -21.26 -1.60 0.83
N PHE A 316 -20.10 -1.78 0.24
CA PHE A 316 -19.45 -3.10 0.16
C PHE A 316 -19.07 -3.61 1.56
N GLY A 317 -19.24 -4.91 1.78
CA GLY A 317 -19.06 -5.51 3.11
C GLY A 317 -17.59 -5.61 3.55
N TYR A 318 -16.63 -5.68 2.59
CA TYR A 318 -15.22 -5.86 2.88
C TYR A 318 -14.35 -4.71 2.36
N ALA A 319 -14.25 -4.49 1.05
CA ALA A 319 -13.26 -3.57 0.50
C ALA A 319 -13.73 -2.81 -0.75
N ALA A 320 -13.25 -1.57 -0.89
CA ALA A 320 -13.24 -0.84 -2.15
C ALA A 320 -12.27 -1.49 -3.13
N VAL A 321 -11.03 -1.69 -2.69
CA VAL A 321 -9.98 -2.33 -3.48
C VAL A 321 -9.26 -3.36 -2.62
N SER A 322 -9.13 -4.59 -3.12
CA SER A 322 -8.35 -5.67 -2.53
C SER A 322 -7.28 -6.13 -3.50
N ILE A 323 -6.01 -6.02 -3.10
CA ILE A 323 -4.86 -6.48 -3.87
C ILE A 323 -4.35 -7.78 -3.26
N LYS A 324 -4.37 -8.87 -4.01
CA LYS A 324 -3.96 -10.21 -3.57
C LYS A 324 -2.43 -10.39 -3.59
N PRO A 325 -1.86 -11.35 -2.85
CA PRO A 325 -0.41 -11.50 -2.64
C PRO A 325 0.43 -11.58 -3.92
N SER A 326 -0.09 -12.19 -4.97
CA SER A 326 0.61 -12.36 -6.25
C SER A 326 0.53 -11.15 -7.19
N SER A 327 -0.01 -10.02 -6.71
CA SER A 327 -0.09 -8.75 -7.47
C SER A 327 0.96 -7.76 -6.99
N LYS A 328 1.46 -6.93 -7.92
CA LYS A 328 2.45 -5.91 -7.61
C LYS A 328 2.32 -4.68 -8.53
N GLN A 329 2.93 -3.57 -8.10
CA GLN A 329 2.99 -2.33 -8.90
C GLN A 329 1.59 -1.79 -9.27
N ILE A 330 0.67 -1.90 -8.34
CA ILE A 330 -0.69 -1.36 -8.46
C ILE A 330 -0.74 0.05 -7.85
N THR A 331 -1.36 0.98 -8.56
CA THR A 331 -1.69 2.31 -8.01
C THR A 331 -3.18 2.42 -7.76
N VAL A 332 -3.56 2.68 -6.51
CA VAL A 332 -4.92 3.06 -6.12
C VAL A 332 -4.90 4.53 -5.71
N LYS A 333 -5.63 5.39 -6.41
CA LYS A 333 -5.55 6.83 -6.15
C LYS A 333 -6.87 7.57 -6.36
N ASP A 334 -6.99 8.73 -5.67
CA ASP A 334 -8.09 9.66 -5.84
C ASP A 334 -9.45 8.94 -5.72
N SER A 335 -9.60 8.08 -4.69
CA SER A 335 -10.73 7.14 -4.59
C SER A 335 -11.29 7.07 -3.18
N LYS A 336 -12.56 6.59 -3.06
CA LYS A 336 -13.28 6.57 -1.79
C LYS A 336 -13.89 5.20 -1.48
N CYS A 337 -13.90 4.84 -0.20
CA CYS A 337 -14.65 3.71 0.36
C CYS A 337 -15.60 4.21 1.46
N LEU A 338 -16.88 4.21 1.18
CA LEU A 338 -17.85 4.87 2.03
C LEU A 338 -18.85 3.88 2.63
N ASP A 339 -19.15 4.06 3.92
CA ASP A 339 -20.29 3.50 4.63
C ASP A 339 -20.44 1.98 4.46
N ALA A 340 -19.38 1.21 4.68
CA ALA A 340 -19.38 -0.26 4.56
C ALA A 340 -20.52 -0.92 5.36
N LYS A 341 -21.13 -1.95 4.82
CA LYS A 341 -22.24 -2.70 5.43
C LYS A 341 -21.83 -4.14 5.69
N SER A 342 -21.71 -4.49 6.95
CA SER A 342 -21.45 -5.84 7.49
C SER A 342 -21.33 -5.73 9.01
N VAL A 343 -21.19 -6.83 9.71
CA VAL A 343 -20.84 -6.79 11.15
C VAL A 343 -19.45 -6.17 11.35
N ILE A 344 -19.25 -5.48 12.50
CA ILE A 344 -18.02 -4.75 12.80
C ILE A 344 -17.06 -5.65 13.61
N THR A 345 -16.83 -6.87 13.16
CA THR A 345 -15.95 -7.84 13.81
C THR A 345 -15.28 -8.77 12.81
N GLY A 346 -14.22 -9.46 13.20
CA GLY A 346 -13.52 -10.43 12.33
C GLY A 346 -12.93 -9.80 11.07
N GLY A 347 -12.87 -10.56 10.00
CA GLY A 347 -12.29 -10.13 8.71
C GLY A 347 -13.27 -9.34 7.84
N ARG A 348 -13.73 -8.18 8.30
CA ARG A 348 -14.70 -7.32 7.61
C ARG A 348 -14.24 -5.88 7.58
N ARG A 349 -14.74 -5.12 6.60
CA ARG A 349 -14.54 -3.67 6.45
C ARG A 349 -13.07 -3.26 6.40
N TYR A 350 -12.31 -3.89 5.51
CA TYR A 350 -10.91 -3.58 5.18
C TYR A 350 -10.89 -2.73 3.91
N SER A 351 -11.16 -1.42 4.05
CA SER A 351 -11.48 -0.52 2.92
C SER A 351 -10.51 -0.59 1.76
N PHE A 352 -9.21 -0.49 2.04
CA PHE A 352 -8.14 -0.63 1.07
C PHE A 352 -7.16 -1.67 1.59
N ASN A 353 -7.35 -2.92 1.13
CA ASN A 353 -6.57 -4.07 1.57
C ASN A 353 -5.43 -4.36 0.61
N ASN A 354 -4.22 -4.42 1.14
CA ASN A 354 -3.00 -4.73 0.39
C ASN A 354 -2.31 -5.98 0.94
N ASP A 355 -2.29 -7.04 0.16
CA ASP A 355 -1.49 -8.24 0.41
C ASP A 355 -0.33 -8.40 -0.60
N GLY A 356 -0.26 -7.50 -1.60
CA GLY A 356 0.77 -7.50 -2.64
C GLY A 356 1.99 -6.65 -2.30
N GLN A 357 2.97 -6.61 -3.21
CA GLN A 357 4.20 -5.85 -3.03
C GLN A 357 4.35 -4.71 -4.04
N LEU A 358 5.12 -3.67 -3.68
CA LEU A 358 5.42 -2.52 -4.54
C LEU A 358 4.17 -1.70 -4.94
N ASN A 359 3.17 -1.63 -4.07
CA ASN A 359 1.90 -0.96 -4.35
C ASN A 359 1.83 0.44 -3.74
N LEU A 360 1.09 1.33 -4.42
CA LEU A 360 0.87 2.72 -4.02
C LEU A 360 -0.63 2.99 -3.81
N PHE A 361 -0.96 3.49 -2.65
CA PHE A 361 -2.28 3.98 -2.28
C PHE A 361 -2.17 5.47 -1.94
N MET A 362 -2.84 6.35 -2.69
CA MET A 362 -2.69 7.78 -2.48
C MET A 362 -3.98 8.58 -2.66
N ASN A 363 -4.14 9.64 -1.87
CA ASN A 363 -5.31 10.52 -1.90
C ASN A 363 -6.62 9.73 -1.73
N LEU A 364 -6.71 8.92 -0.69
CA LEU A 364 -7.86 8.07 -0.44
C LEU A 364 -8.69 8.58 0.73
N GLU A 365 -10.01 8.34 0.66
CA GLU A 365 -10.94 8.61 1.75
C GLU A 365 -11.68 7.32 2.12
N SER A 366 -11.83 7.07 3.43
CA SER A 366 -12.57 5.94 3.96
C SER A 366 -13.49 6.37 5.08
N THR A 367 -14.69 5.78 5.16
CA THR A 367 -15.62 6.00 6.27
C THR A 367 -16.24 4.70 6.75
N ASP A 368 -16.50 4.61 8.06
CA ASP A 368 -17.14 3.47 8.72
C ASP A 368 -16.43 2.13 8.53
N ALA A 369 -15.13 2.17 8.25
CA ALA A 369 -14.34 0.95 8.14
C ALA A 369 -13.90 0.42 9.52
N ARG A 370 -13.51 -0.84 9.53
CA ARG A 370 -12.84 -1.44 10.68
C ARG A 370 -11.33 -1.32 10.54
N HIS A 371 -10.79 -1.53 9.35
CA HIS A 371 -9.39 -1.34 9.02
C HIS A 371 -9.29 -0.60 7.69
N ASP A 372 -9.04 0.71 7.74
CA ASP A 372 -9.15 1.58 6.55
C ASP A 372 -8.03 1.36 5.55
N TYR A 373 -6.77 1.36 6.01
CA TYR A 373 -5.56 1.21 5.20
C TYR A 373 -4.70 0.10 5.82
N VAL A 374 -4.77 -1.09 5.24
CA VAL A 374 -4.31 -2.29 5.91
C VAL A 374 -3.40 -3.15 5.02
N THR A 375 -2.40 -3.77 5.64
CA THR A 375 -1.62 -4.86 5.04
C THR A 375 -1.87 -6.16 5.79
N GLY A 376 -1.96 -7.25 5.04
CA GLY A 376 -2.20 -8.59 5.59
C GLY A 376 -0.94 -9.31 6.04
N ALA A 377 -1.05 -10.62 6.21
CA ALA A 377 0.05 -11.46 6.66
C ALA A 377 1.19 -11.51 5.64
N ARG A 378 2.42 -11.27 6.10
CA ARG A 378 3.64 -11.39 5.28
C ARG A 378 3.59 -10.56 4.00
N THR A 379 2.84 -9.45 4.01
CA THR A 379 2.83 -8.50 2.90
C THR A 379 4.22 -7.90 2.74
N LEU A 380 4.80 -8.01 1.55
CA LEU A 380 6.16 -7.60 1.27
C LEU A 380 6.21 -6.19 0.67
N GLY A 381 7.10 -5.36 1.18
CA GLY A 381 7.33 -4.01 0.72
C GLY A 381 8.47 -3.88 -0.33
N PRO A 382 8.75 -2.60 -0.67
CA PRO A 382 8.09 -1.40 -0.14
C PRO A 382 6.64 -1.26 -0.60
N ASN A 383 5.78 -0.73 0.27
CA ASN A 383 4.42 -0.31 -0.04
C ASN A 383 4.16 1.08 0.57
N VAL A 384 3.25 1.86 -0.01
CA VAL A 384 2.98 3.23 0.45
C VAL A 384 1.48 3.49 0.54
N PHE A 385 1.05 4.04 1.69
CA PHE A 385 -0.20 4.78 1.84
C PHE A 385 0.16 6.25 2.06
N TYR A 386 -0.21 7.11 1.10
CA TYR A 386 0.14 8.53 1.11
C TYR A 386 -1.10 9.42 1.04
N GLN A 387 -1.18 10.39 1.96
CA GLN A 387 -2.27 11.39 2.02
C GLN A 387 -3.65 10.74 2.03
N CYS A 388 -3.87 9.78 2.92
CA CYS A 388 -5.14 9.08 3.07
C CYS A 388 -5.86 9.55 4.33
N LYS A 389 -7.21 9.64 4.24
CA LYS A 389 -8.06 10.11 5.33
C LYS A 389 -9.10 9.05 5.70
N ALA A 390 -9.25 8.78 7.00
CA ALA A 390 -10.24 7.84 7.51
C ALA A 390 -11.06 8.50 8.63
N LEU A 391 -12.38 8.34 8.58
CA LEU A 391 -13.30 8.93 9.55
C LEU A 391 -14.33 7.88 10.01
N ARG A 392 -14.81 8.03 11.23
CA ARG A 392 -15.71 7.10 11.91
C ARG A 392 -15.15 5.68 11.89
N THR A 393 -13.84 5.57 12.19
CA THR A 393 -13.14 4.30 12.19
C THR A 393 -13.50 3.45 13.39
N HIS A 394 -13.61 2.13 13.22
CA HIS A 394 -14.01 1.21 14.28
C HIS A 394 -12.85 0.41 14.88
N ALA A 395 -11.70 0.38 14.23
CA ALA A 395 -10.46 -0.22 14.74
C ALA A 395 -9.22 0.49 14.18
N ASP A 396 -8.15 -0.24 13.88
CA ASP A 396 -6.84 0.31 13.59
C ASP A 396 -6.47 0.28 12.10
N ILE A 397 -5.77 1.30 11.67
CA ILE A 397 -4.95 1.35 10.46
C ILE A 397 -3.61 0.69 10.76
N GLY A 398 -2.98 0.08 9.76
CA GLY A 398 -1.62 -0.47 9.90
C GLY A 398 -1.49 -1.91 9.44
N PRO A 399 -0.36 -2.57 9.74
CA PRO A 399 -0.20 -3.99 9.48
C PRO A 399 -1.14 -4.78 10.39
N HIS A 400 -1.97 -5.65 9.79
CA HIS A 400 -2.98 -6.34 10.60
C HIS A 400 -2.39 -7.52 11.38
N HIS A 401 -1.51 -8.33 10.78
CA HIS A 401 -0.97 -9.51 11.42
C HIS A 401 0.22 -10.12 10.69
N ARG A 402 1.00 -10.90 11.44
CA ARG A 402 1.98 -11.86 10.93
C ARG A 402 2.99 -11.27 9.95
N TRP A 403 3.77 -10.32 10.44
CA TRP A 403 5.02 -9.92 9.79
C TRP A 403 4.87 -9.27 8.41
N ALA A 404 4.03 -8.24 8.28
CA ALA A 404 4.08 -7.36 7.12
C ALA A 404 5.40 -6.56 7.13
N VAL A 405 6.01 -6.36 5.97
CA VAL A 405 7.37 -5.83 5.86
C VAL A 405 7.42 -4.59 4.99
N GLY A 406 7.94 -3.48 5.51
CA GLY A 406 8.30 -2.30 4.72
C GLY A 406 7.11 -1.53 4.16
N THR A 407 6.25 -0.95 5.02
CA THR A 407 5.16 -0.06 4.61
C THR A 407 5.37 1.34 5.15
N LEU A 408 5.20 2.33 4.29
CA LEU A 408 5.17 3.75 4.66
C LEU A 408 3.71 4.24 4.77
N TYR A 409 3.38 4.80 5.91
CA TYR A 409 2.14 5.54 6.18
C TYR A 409 2.50 7.03 6.24
N ASP A 410 2.32 7.74 5.13
CA ASP A 410 2.78 9.11 4.93
C ASP A 410 1.59 10.09 4.91
N ASN A 411 1.54 11.00 5.87
CA ASN A 411 0.44 11.98 6.00
C ASN A 411 -0.96 11.33 6.13
N ILE A 412 -1.08 10.27 6.92
CA ILE A 412 -2.39 9.68 7.22
C ILE A 412 -3.12 10.54 8.24
N GLN A 413 -4.42 10.77 8.02
CA GLN A 413 -5.31 11.47 8.95
C GLN A 413 -6.46 10.56 9.35
N THR A 414 -6.67 10.36 10.65
CA THR A 414 -7.79 9.53 11.15
C THR A 414 -8.28 9.99 12.53
N ASP A 415 -9.57 9.83 12.76
CA ASP A 415 -10.19 9.94 14.09
C ASP A 415 -10.02 8.66 14.93
N GLY A 416 -9.37 7.64 14.39
CA GLY A 416 -9.04 6.36 14.99
C GLY A 416 -7.55 6.24 15.32
N GLU A 417 -7.01 5.05 15.14
CA GLU A 417 -5.66 4.71 15.56
C GLU A 417 -4.82 4.06 14.45
N ILE A 418 -3.49 4.25 14.54
CA ILE A 418 -2.52 3.47 13.76
C ILE A 418 -1.75 2.57 14.71
N ASN A 419 -1.73 1.27 14.42
CA ASN A 419 -1.07 0.28 15.26
C ASN A 419 -0.03 -0.53 14.50
N VAL A 420 1.20 -0.41 14.99
CA VAL A 420 2.33 -1.28 14.62
C VAL A 420 2.80 -1.94 15.91
N GLN A 421 2.25 -3.11 16.26
CA GLN A 421 2.45 -3.72 17.57
C GLN A 421 2.50 -5.25 17.50
N ASP A 422 2.98 -5.86 18.59
CA ASP A 422 2.72 -7.26 18.85
C ASP A 422 1.23 -7.44 19.20
N ARG A 423 0.53 -8.21 18.39
CA ARG A 423 -0.89 -8.54 18.57
C ARG A 423 -1.10 -9.86 19.33
N GLY A 424 0.00 -10.56 19.63
CA GLY A 424 0.03 -11.78 20.44
C GLY A 424 -1.02 -12.80 20.00
N ASN A 425 -1.88 -13.20 20.94
CA ASN A 425 -2.95 -14.19 20.74
C ASN A 425 -4.23 -13.65 20.08
N TRP A 426 -4.23 -12.42 19.53
CA TRP A 426 -5.37 -11.97 18.74
C TRP A 426 -5.58 -12.85 17.50
N GLY A 427 -6.86 -13.03 17.12
CA GLY A 427 -7.22 -13.94 16.04
C GLY A 427 -6.67 -15.34 16.29
N SER A 428 -5.92 -15.85 15.35
CA SER A 428 -5.30 -17.19 15.43
C SER A 428 -3.80 -17.14 15.81
N GLY A 429 -3.38 -16.20 16.64
CA GLY A 429 -1.96 -15.97 16.98
C GLY A 429 -1.31 -14.99 16.00
N HIS A 430 -1.77 -13.72 16.03
CA HIS A 430 -1.31 -12.71 15.09
C HIS A 430 0.16 -12.34 15.28
N GLY A 431 0.65 -12.35 16.54
CA GLY A 431 2.01 -12.02 16.89
C GLY A 431 2.44 -10.63 16.40
N TRP A 432 3.71 -10.45 16.07
CA TRP A 432 4.24 -9.22 15.52
C TRP A 432 3.54 -8.86 14.20
N ALA A 433 2.85 -7.71 14.19
CA ALA A 433 2.08 -7.29 13.01
C ALA A 433 2.98 -6.93 11.83
N GLY A 434 4.12 -6.27 12.09
CA GLY A 434 5.04 -5.92 11.02
C GLY A 434 6.39 -5.37 11.47
N VAL A 435 7.28 -5.22 10.52
CA VAL A 435 8.64 -4.69 10.67
C VAL A 435 8.97 -3.70 9.55
N THR A 436 9.86 -2.75 9.81
CA THR A 436 10.19 -1.65 8.88
C THR A 436 8.94 -0.87 8.46
N GLN A 437 8.02 -0.72 9.40
CA GLN A 437 6.85 0.13 9.25
C GLN A 437 7.23 1.56 9.61
N VAL A 438 6.88 2.53 8.77
CA VAL A 438 7.24 3.94 8.95
C VAL A 438 5.97 4.79 8.95
N LEU A 439 5.72 5.50 10.05
CA LEU A 439 4.73 6.56 10.14
C LEU A 439 5.45 7.90 9.90
N TRP A 440 4.95 8.70 8.96
CA TRP A 440 5.53 10.00 8.62
C TRP A 440 4.46 11.11 8.63
N ASN A 441 4.60 12.08 9.55
CA ASN A 441 3.67 13.21 9.70
C ASN A 441 2.18 12.82 9.78
N CYS A 442 1.86 11.70 10.42
CA CYS A 442 0.49 11.24 10.60
C CYS A 442 -0.25 12.04 11.70
N LYS A 443 -1.57 12.24 11.54
CA LYS A 443 -2.46 12.85 12.53
C LYS A 443 -3.53 11.82 12.91
N VAL A 444 -3.50 11.38 14.17
CA VAL A 444 -4.31 10.25 14.64
C VAL A 444 -4.86 10.54 16.04
N LYS A 445 -5.91 9.84 16.45
CA LYS A 445 -6.37 9.87 17.83
C LYS A 445 -5.30 9.30 18.76
N ARG A 446 -4.75 8.12 18.40
CA ARG A 446 -3.62 7.50 19.11
C ARG A 446 -2.82 6.59 18.18
N ALA A 447 -1.57 6.34 18.57
CA ALA A 447 -0.70 5.40 17.84
C ALA A 447 0.12 4.54 18.80
N SER A 448 0.33 3.28 18.43
CA SER A 448 1.32 2.38 19.03
C SER A 448 2.31 1.94 17.96
N VAL A 449 3.60 2.17 18.22
CA VAL A 449 4.68 1.72 17.35
C VAL A 449 5.69 0.99 18.21
N GLN A 450 5.69 -0.32 18.14
CA GLN A 450 6.59 -1.23 18.83
C GLN A 450 7.56 -1.84 17.83
N SER A 451 8.78 -2.12 18.25
CA SER A 451 9.75 -2.90 17.46
C SER A 451 9.81 -4.34 17.93
N PRO A 452 10.01 -5.30 17.01
CA PRO A 452 10.16 -6.70 17.43
C PRO A 452 11.43 -6.91 18.26
N TRP A 453 11.46 -8.01 19.02
CA TRP A 453 12.60 -8.38 19.87
C TRP A 453 13.90 -8.58 19.10
N ALA A 454 13.79 -8.92 17.81
CA ALA A 454 14.90 -9.19 16.92
C ALA A 454 14.54 -8.84 15.47
N ASN A 455 15.57 -8.67 14.64
CA ASN A 455 15.48 -8.58 13.18
C ASN A 455 14.62 -7.43 12.66
N GLY A 456 14.87 -6.23 13.18
CA GLY A 456 14.37 -4.98 12.60
C GLY A 456 13.73 -3.99 13.57
N GLN A 457 13.33 -2.88 13.03
CA GLN A 457 12.88 -1.68 13.72
C GLN A 457 11.62 -1.12 13.07
N ASN A 458 10.75 -0.47 13.85
CA ASN A 458 9.60 0.31 13.37
C ASN A 458 9.77 1.77 13.79
N TYR A 459 9.16 2.69 13.03
CA TYR A 459 9.45 4.12 13.13
C TYR A 459 8.19 4.97 13.13
N SER A 460 8.25 6.08 13.88
CA SER A 460 7.23 7.13 13.91
C SER A 460 7.91 8.50 13.91
N PHE A 461 7.71 9.27 12.86
CA PHE A 461 8.30 10.59 12.64
C PHE A 461 7.21 11.65 12.53
N GLY A 462 7.22 12.65 13.41
CA GLY A 462 6.29 13.76 13.38
C GLY A 462 4.82 13.40 13.61
N THR A 463 4.51 12.23 14.16
CA THR A 463 3.14 11.78 14.42
C THR A 463 2.51 12.62 15.54
N GLN A 464 1.29 13.10 15.30
CA GLN A 464 0.46 13.82 16.27
C GLN A 464 -0.69 12.92 16.75
N GLY A 465 -0.91 12.90 18.07
CA GLY A 465 -1.91 12.08 18.74
C GLY A 465 -1.38 11.46 20.04
N VAL A 466 -2.17 10.65 20.70
CA VAL A 466 -1.75 9.98 21.94
C VAL A 466 -0.84 8.79 21.60
N LYS A 467 0.40 8.81 22.11
CA LYS A 467 1.25 7.61 22.10
C LYS A 467 0.76 6.66 23.20
N TYR A 468 0.54 5.39 22.85
CA TYR A 468 0.24 4.37 23.86
C TYR A 468 1.10 3.13 23.66
N GLU A 469 1.32 2.38 24.75
CA GLU A 469 2.27 1.26 24.80
C GLU A 469 1.87 0.08 23.91
N GLY A 470 0.63 0.02 23.47
CA GLY A 470 0.07 -1.15 22.77
C GLY A 470 -0.66 -2.07 23.75
N ARG A 471 -1.16 -3.20 23.21
CA ARG A 471 -1.93 -4.16 24.02
C ARG A 471 -1.08 -4.88 25.06
N PHE A 472 0.10 -5.33 24.66
CA PHE A 472 1.00 -6.09 25.53
C PHE A 472 2.10 -5.18 26.05
N LYS A 473 2.14 -5.03 27.38
CA LYS A 473 3.16 -4.21 28.06
C LYS A 473 4.56 -4.82 27.94
N GLY A 474 5.58 -3.97 28.08
CA GLY A 474 6.98 -4.38 28.10
C GLY A 474 7.51 -4.86 26.75
N ARG A 475 6.82 -4.55 25.65
CA ARG A 475 7.36 -4.73 24.29
C ARG A 475 8.34 -3.60 23.99
N PRO A 476 9.44 -3.87 23.23
CA PRO A 476 10.36 -2.82 22.83
C PRO A 476 9.61 -1.73 22.06
N ASP A 477 9.89 -0.47 22.43
CA ASP A 477 9.31 0.68 21.73
C ASP A 477 9.94 0.82 20.33
N GLY A 478 9.20 1.40 19.40
CA GLY A 478 9.74 1.83 18.12
C GLY A 478 10.56 3.12 18.27
N VAL A 479 11.17 3.55 17.18
CA VAL A 479 11.82 4.86 17.10
C VAL A 479 10.76 5.95 16.99
N TRP A 480 10.82 6.96 17.86
CA TRP A 480 9.94 8.11 17.83
C TRP A 480 10.75 9.40 17.73
N GLU A 481 10.48 10.20 16.68
CA GLU A 481 11.03 11.56 16.55
C GLU A 481 9.91 12.57 16.41
N ASN A 482 10.09 13.71 17.05
CA ASN A 482 9.21 14.89 16.95
C ASN A 482 7.72 14.60 17.22
N HIS A 483 7.42 13.71 18.17
CA HIS A 483 6.07 13.35 18.55
C HIS A 483 5.31 14.55 19.12
N ASN A 484 4.05 14.78 18.65
CA ASN A 484 3.21 15.91 19.04
C ASN A 484 3.82 17.31 18.82
N GLN A 485 4.78 17.42 17.93
CA GLN A 485 5.39 18.70 17.52
C GLN A 485 4.78 19.22 16.20
N ALA A 486 5.48 20.17 15.55
CA ALA A 486 5.04 20.75 14.28
C ALA A 486 5.02 19.76 13.10
N GLY A 487 5.62 18.61 13.27
CA GLY A 487 5.91 17.65 12.21
C GLY A 487 7.41 17.59 11.90
N ILE A 488 7.79 16.83 10.90
CA ILE A 488 9.19 16.64 10.51
C ILE A 488 9.38 16.97 9.02
N ASN A 489 10.58 17.44 8.66
CA ASN A 489 10.97 17.70 7.27
C ASN A 489 11.68 16.45 6.66
N PRO A 490 11.33 16.01 5.43
CA PRO A 490 10.38 16.64 4.49
C PRO A 490 8.91 16.47 4.91
N ASN A 491 8.02 17.34 4.42
CA ASN A 491 6.59 17.24 4.73
C ASN A 491 5.96 15.91 4.29
N SER A 492 6.43 15.34 3.19
CA SER A 492 6.12 13.98 2.75
C SER A 492 7.41 13.26 2.39
N LEU A 493 7.64 12.11 3.01
CA LEU A 493 8.80 11.28 2.72
C LEU A 493 8.71 10.68 1.31
N TYR A 494 7.55 10.12 0.97
CA TYR A 494 7.30 9.54 -0.36
C TYR A 494 7.58 10.52 -1.50
N LEU A 495 7.01 11.75 -1.42
CA LEU A 495 7.19 12.75 -2.47
C LEU A 495 8.64 13.24 -2.55
N ALA A 496 9.30 13.44 -1.42
CA ALA A 496 10.71 13.86 -1.41
C ALA A 496 11.61 12.80 -2.05
N GLN A 497 11.41 11.53 -1.72
CA GLN A 497 12.12 10.40 -2.32
C GLN A 497 11.86 10.30 -3.84
N LEU A 498 10.59 10.42 -4.25
CA LEU A 498 10.22 10.40 -5.67
C LEU A 498 10.84 11.56 -6.45
N GLN A 499 10.87 12.77 -5.88
CA GLN A 499 11.50 13.94 -6.49
C GLN A 499 13.02 13.80 -6.58
N ALA A 500 13.67 13.31 -5.52
CA ALA A 500 15.11 13.08 -5.50
C ALA A 500 15.53 12.04 -6.55
N ARG A 501 14.75 10.98 -6.73
CA ARG A 501 14.98 9.95 -7.74
C ARG A 501 14.85 10.47 -9.17
N LYS A 502 13.86 11.32 -9.45
CA LYS A 502 13.64 11.89 -10.80
C LYS A 502 14.69 12.92 -11.23
N LYS A 503 15.53 13.36 -10.31
CA LYS A 503 16.66 14.28 -10.59
C LYS A 503 17.96 13.55 -10.95
N LYS A 504 18.04 12.25 -10.68
CA LYS A 504 19.16 11.37 -11.07
C LYS A 504 18.98 10.84 -12.48
#